data_891d194d010adc9fb0b280dd003fccf5
#
_entry.id   891d194d010adc9fb0b280dd003fccf5
#
_cell.length_a   1.000
_cell.length_b   1.000
_cell.length_c   1.000
_cell.angle_alpha   90.00
_cell.angle_beta   90.00
_cell.angle_gamma   90.00
#
_symmetry.space_group_name_H-M   'P 1'
#
loop_
_entity.id
_entity.type
_entity.pdbx_description
1 polymer ?
#
loop_
_entity_poly.entity_id
_entity_poly.type
_entity_poly.pdbx_seq_one_letter_code
_entity_poly.pdbx_strand_id
1 'polypeptide(L)'
;MIGKSYIFHLFLFLLILPDSIYSQDNICLIPQVESMVRKKGTLSIERLESIHFPDEWKNTGNLFVSDLKELANLSVMVTASNPSIHVKKVKMQEPEMYMLEITKQGIIIEAGDQTGMIRAFSTLLQLILGSEGKELPRLIIHDKPR
;
A
#
# COMPACT_ATOMS: atom_id res chain seq x y z
N MET A 1 -20.72 -59.63 -16.47
CA MET A 1 -19.88 -59.04 -15.40
C MET A 1 -19.05 -57.92 -16.00
N ILE A 2 -19.68 -56.82 -16.24
CA ILE A 2 -18.99 -55.60 -16.70
C ILE A 2 -19.63 -54.46 -15.92
N GLY A 3 -18.87 -53.78 -15.07
CA GLY A 3 -19.44 -52.58 -14.46
C GLY A 3 -19.01 -52.23 -13.08
N LYS A 4 -17.73 -52.29 -12.76
CA LYS A 4 -17.23 -51.71 -11.47
C LYS A 4 -16.01 -50.79 -11.61
N SER A 5 -15.49 -50.60 -12.83
CA SER A 5 -14.24 -49.84 -13.01
C SER A 5 -14.41 -48.34 -13.41
N TYR A 6 -15.59 -47.95 -13.87
CA TYR A 6 -15.79 -46.58 -14.36
C TYR A 6 -16.23 -45.56 -13.31
N ILE A 7 -16.74 -46.03 -12.16
CA ILE A 7 -17.19 -45.11 -11.09
C ILE A 7 -16.00 -44.53 -10.32
N PHE A 8 -14.89 -45.25 -10.25
CA PHE A 8 -13.71 -44.80 -9.50
C PHE A 8 -12.94 -43.69 -10.22
N HIS A 9 -13.01 -43.63 -11.54
CA HIS A 9 -12.33 -42.56 -12.33
C HIS A 9 -13.12 -41.26 -12.40
N LEU A 10 -14.43 -41.30 -12.21
CA LEU A 10 -15.27 -40.10 -12.20
C LEU A 10 -15.14 -39.31 -10.88
N PHE A 11 -14.77 -39.97 -9.78
CA PHE A 11 -14.62 -39.32 -8.46
C PHE A 11 -13.28 -38.62 -8.29
N LEU A 12 -12.27 -38.99 -9.08
CA LEU A 12 -10.93 -38.37 -8.99
C LEU A 12 -10.82 -37.06 -9.79
N PHE A 13 -11.74 -36.79 -10.72
CA PHE A 13 -11.72 -35.57 -11.54
C PHE A 13 -12.39 -34.36 -10.85
N LEU A 14 -13.10 -34.58 -9.72
CA LEU A 14 -13.82 -33.52 -9.00
C LEU A 14 -12.96 -32.79 -7.95
N LEU A 15 -11.68 -33.17 -7.78
CA LEU A 15 -10.78 -32.62 -6.76
C LEU A 15 -9.79 -31.58 -7.30
N ILE A 16 -9.91 -31.17 -8.57
CA ILE A 16 -9.05 -30.10 -9.13
C ILE A 16 -9.95 -28.93 -9.52
N LEU A 17 -10.59 -28.33 -8.53
CA LEU A 17 -11.05 -26.96 -8.67
C LEU A 17 -9.91 -26.05 -8.23
N PRO A 18 -9.37 -25.18 -9.09
CA PRO A 18 -8.43 -24.19 -8.63
C PRO A 18 -9.16 -23.22 -7.70
N ASP A 19 -8.82 -23.24 -6.43
CA ASP A 19 -9.17 -22.19 -5.48
C ASP A 19 -8.50 -20.89 -5.92
N SER A 20 -9.06 -20.23 -6.88
CA SER A 20 -8.65 -18.89 -7.32
C SER A 20 -9.84 -17.97 -7.42
N ILE A 21 -10.63 -17.90 -6.34
CA ILE A 21 -11.45 -16.71 -6.12
C ILE A 21 -10.51 -15.67 -5.50
N TYR A 22 -9.72 -15.02 -6.35
CA TYR A 22 -9.11 -13.74 -5.98
C TYR A 22 -10.25 -12.75 -5.83
N SER A 23 -10.65 -12.48 -4.60
CA SER A 23 -11.39 -11.27 -4.28
C SER A 23 -10.54 -10.11 -4.78
N GLN A 24 -10.95 -9.47 -5.85
CA GLN A 24 -10.43 -8.17 -6.24
C GLN A 24 -10.99 -7.17 -5.21
N ASP A 25 -10.28 -7.00 -4.09
CA ASP A 25 -10.51 -5.86 -3.23
C ASP A 25 -10.26 -4.61 -4.07
N ASN A 26 -11.34 -4.00 -4.54
CA ASN A 26 -11.27 -2.76 -5.30
C ASN A 26 -10.80 -1.64 -4.37
N ILE A 27 -9.52 -1.31 -4.46
CA ILE A 27 -8.97 -0.14 -3.77
C ILE A 27 -9.59 1.10 -4.43
N CYS A 28 -10.44 1.80 -3.70
CA CYS A 28 -11.04 3.05 -4.14
C CYS A 28 -10.29 4.22 -3.48
N LEU A 29 -9.53 4.98 -4.28
CA LEU A 29 -8.84 6.19 -3.84
C LEU A 29 -9.56 7.42 -4.37
N ILE A 30 -9.68 8.46 -3.54
CA ILE A 30 -10.32 9.73 -3.88
C ILE A 30 -9.35 10.89 -3.60
N PRO A 31 -8.94 11.64 -4.63
CA PRO A 31 -9.20 11.42 -6.06
C PRO A 31 -8.54 10.15 -6.59
N GLN A 32 -9.04 9.63 -7.71
CA GLN A 32 -8.42 8.47 -8.38
C GLN A 32 -7.01 8.83 -8.85
N VAL A 33 -6.04 7.98 -8.54
CA VAL A 33 -4.63 8.15 -8.94
C VAL A 33 -4.43 7.86 -10.43
N GLU A 34 -3.36 8.42 -11.03
CA GLU A 34 -3.04 8.24 -12.46
C GLU A 34 -2.74 6.77 -12.79
N SER A 35 -1.93 6.11 -11.98
CA SER A 35 -1.62 4.69 -12.17
C SER A 35 -1.40 3.97 -10.84
N MET A 36 -1.84 2.71 -10.78
CA MET A 36 -1.64 1.82 -9.64
C MET A 36 -1.34 0.41 -10.14
N VAL A 37 -0.20 -0.14 -9.74
CA VAL A 37 0.22 -1.50 -10.08
C VAL A 37 0.31 -2.34 -8.82
N ARG A 38 -0.56 -3.35 -8.68
CA ARG A 38 -0.51 -4.30 -7.56
C ARG A 38 0.63 -5.31 -7.75
N LYS A 39 1.26 -5.68 -6.64
CA LYS A 39 2.28 -6.73 -6.54
C LYS A 39 1.75 -7.86 -5.65
N LYS A 40 2.33 -9.05 -5.76
CA LYS A 40 1.95 -10.18 -4.90
C LYS A 40 2.39 -9.94 -3.45
N GLY A 41 1.47 -10.23 -2.50
CA GLY A 41 1.70 -10.16 -1.06
C GLY A 41 1.27 -8.84 -0.44
N THR A 42 1.45 -8.76 0.86
CA THR A 42 1.00 -7.67 1.73
C THR A 42 2.13 -7.18 2.63
N LEU A 43 1.88 -6.08 3.30
CA LEU A 43 2.67 -5.51 4.39
C LEU A 43 1.75 -5.33 5.61
N SER A 44 2.08 -5.95 6.74
CA SER A 44 1.33 -5.73 7.99
C SER A 44 1.50 -4.29 8.47
N ILE A 45 0.38 -3.65 8.83
CA ILE A 45 0.37 -2.29 9.38
C ILE A 45 1.12 -2.22 10.71
N GLU A 46 1.12 -3.28 11.50
CA GLU A 46 1.88 -3.36 12.76
C GLU A 46 3.38 -3.14 12.58
N ARG A 47 3.91 -3.33 11.37
CA ARG A 47 5.32 -3.07 11.04
C ARG A 47 5.63 -1.60 10.74
N LEU A 48 4.62 -0.75 10.66
CA LEU A 48 4.78 0.69 10.43
C LEU A 48 5.04 1.42 11.74
N GLU A 49 6.22 1.22 12.31
CA GLU A 49 6.60 1.76 13.63
C GLU A 49 7.32 3.11 13.55
N SER A 50 7.81 3.48 12.37
CA SER A 50 8.68 4.65 12.22
C SER A 50 8.58 5.30 10.85
N ILE A 51 8.84 6.61 10.82
CA ILE A 51 8.82 7.43 9.60
C ILE A 51 10.04 8.36 9.56
N HIS A 52 10.58 8.56 8.37
CA HIS A 52 11.55 9.60 8.06
C HIS A 52 11.05 10.48 6.93
N PHE A 53 11.28 11.77 7.03
CA PHE A 53 11.03 12.75 5.98
C PHE A 53 12.13 13.83 5.96
N PRO A 54 12.36 14.52 4.84
CA PRO A 54 13.32 15.61 4.75
C PRO A 54 13.04 16.71 5.76
N ASP A 55 14.09 17.31 6.34
CA ASP A 55 13.98 18.35 7.35
C ASP A 55 13.12 19.54 6.92
N GLU A 56 13.22 19.94 5.64
CA GLU A 56 12.43 21.01 5.06
C GLU A 56 10.92 20.73 5.04
N TRP A 57 10.50 19.48 5.17
CA TRP A 57 9.10 19.04 5.20
C TRP A 57 8.64 18.59 6.60
N LYS A 58 9.46 18.85 7.63
CA LYS A 58 9.25 18.37 8.99
C LYS A 58 7.89 18.77 9.58
N ASN A 59 7.46 20.01 9.35
CA ASN A 59 6.18 20.45 9.90
C ASN A 59 5.00 19.67 9.33
N THR A 60 4.98 19.50 8.02
CA THR A 60 3.93 18.72 7.32
C THR A 60 4.03 17.23 7.66
N GLY A 61 5.25 16.70 7.76
CA GLY A 61 5.47 15.31 8.18
C GLY A 61 4.93 15.04 9.59
N ASN A 62 5.12 15.96 10.54
CA ASN A 62 4.59 15.84 11.89
C ASN A 62 3.05 15.91 11.94
N LEU A 63 2.42 16.71 11.08
CA LEU A 63 0.95 16.70 10.94
C LEU A 63 0.46 15.33 10.47
N PHE A 64 1.11 14.73 9.47
CA PHE A 64 0.76 13.39 9.03
C PHE A 64 0.93 12.33 10.13
N VAL A 65 1.98 12.42 10.95
CA VAL A 65 2.15 11.54 12.14
C VAL A 65 0.99 11.70 13.12
N SER A 66 0.50 12.92 13.34
CA SER A 66 -0.71 13.18 14.13
C SER A 66 -1.95 12.55 13.53
N ASP A 67 -2.14 12.72 12.22
CA ASP A 67 -3.28 12.13 11.48
C ASP A 67 -3.28 10.59 11.54
N LEU A 68 -2.12 9.97 11.40
CA LEU A 68 -1.97 8.51 11.57
C LEU A 68 -2.42 8.05 12.96
N LYS A 69 -2.04 8.78 13.99
CA LYS A 69 -2.43 8.47 15.37
C LYS A 69 -3.93 8.70 15.60
N GLU A 70 -4.45 9.84 15.18
CA GLU A 70 -5.83 10.25 15.47
C GLU A 70 -6.87 9.51 14.63
N LEU A 71 -6.58 9.30 13.34
CA LEU A 71 -7.56 8.73 12.39
C LEU A 71 -7.40 7.23 12.22
N ALA A 72 -6.17 6.72 12.26
CA ALA A 72 -5.86 5.30 12.04
C ALA A 72 -5.45 4.54 13.30
N ASN A 73 -5.36 5.20 14.46
CA ASN A 73 -4.83 4.65 15.72
C ASN A 73 -3.43 4.03 15.56
N LEU A 74 -2.62 4.58 14.65
CA LEU A 74 -1.28 4.12 14.32
C LEU A 74 -0.23 5.10 14.86
N SER A 75 0.52 4.69 15.86
CA SER A 75 1.60 5.50 16.42
C SER A 75 2.92 5.18 15.75
N VAL A 76 3.53 6.17 15.08
CA VAL A 76 4.81 6.04 14.41
C VAL A 76 5.83 7.02 15.01
N MET A 77 7.09 6.60 15.10
CA MET A 77 8.20 7.39 15.64
C MET A 77 8.94 8.08 14.49
N VAL A 78 9.26 9.37 14.65
CA VAL A 78 10.09 10.08 13.65
C VAL A 78 11.56 9.71 13.88
N THR A 79 12.21 9.09 12.90
CA THR A 79 13.62 8.67 12.98
C THR A 79 14.27 8.60 11.60
N ALA A 80 15.56 8.91 11.54
CA ALA A 80 16.37 8.74 10.34
C ALA A 80 16.98 7.31 10.24
N SER A 81 16.95 6.54 11.32
CA SER A 81 17.56 5.22 11.37
C SER A 81 16.56 4.14 10.95
N ASN A 82 16.76 3.58 9.76
CA ASN A 82 15.98 2.46 9.21
C ASN A 82 14.43 2.62 9.35
N PRO A 83 13.86 3.71 8.83
CA PRO A 83 12.43 3.96 8.97
C PRO A 83 11.59 2.95 8.18
N SER A 84 10.45 2.54 8.74
CA SER A 84 9.47 1.70 8.05
C SER A 84 8.68 2.46 6.98
N ILE A 85 8.59 3.80 7.13
CA ILE A 85 8.06 4.71 6.11
C ILE A 85 9.16 5.72 5.77
N HIS A 86 9.66 5.67 4.55
CA HIS A 86 10.75 6.54 4.11
C HIS A 86 10.27 7.53 3.04
N VAL A 87 10.23 8.80 3.40
CA VAL A 87 9.89 9.90 2.47
C VAL A 87 11.17 10.52 1.94
N LYS A 88 11.26 10.65 0.63
CA LYS A 88 12.42 11.21 -0.08
C LYS A 88 11.99 12.35 -0.98
N LYS A 89 12.78 13.42 -0.98
CA LYS A 89 12.70 14.44 -2.01
C LYS A 89 13.54 14.00 -3.20
N VAL A 90 12.93 13.95 -4.36
CA VAL A 90 13.58 13.57 -5.63
C VAL A 90 13.17 14.56 -6.73
N LYS A 91 13.97 14.63 -7.80
CA LYS A 91 13.56 15.43 -8.96
C LYS A 91 12.47 14.71 -9.72
N MET A 92 11.29 15.30 -9.81
CA MET A 92 10.16 14.83 -10.61
C MET A 92 10.07 15.59 -11.94
N GLN A 93 9.30 15.06 -12.90
CA GLN A 93 9.09 15.69 -14.21
C GLN A 93 8.17 16.91 -14.13
N GLU A 94 7.15 16.82 -13.28
CA GLU A 94 6.15 17.85 -13.08
C GLU A 94 6.02 18.17 -11.57
N PRO A 95 5.58 19.39 -11.21
CA PRO A 95 5.24 19.72 -9.82
C PRO A 95 4.16 18.79 -9.27
N GLU A 96 4.12 18.62 -7.94
CA GLU A 96 3.12 17.85 -7.20
C GLU A 96 3.07 16.34 -7.52
N MET A 97 3.97 15.86 -8.41
CA MET A 97 4.09 14.43 -8.65
C MET A 97 4.63 13.70 -7.43
N TYR A 98 4.14 12.47 -7.25
CA TYR A 98 4.70 11.54 -6.29
C TYR A 98 4.67 10.10 -6.80
N MET A 99 5.54 9.28 -6.22
CA MET A 99 5.49 7.82 -6.26
C MET A 99 5.32 7.30 -4.83
N LEU A 100 4.44 6.32 -4.64
CA LEU A 100 4.27 5.60 -3.40
C LEU A 100 4.43 4.11 -3.67
N GLU A 101 5.39 3.46 -3.00
CA GLU A 101 5.62 2.04 -3.12
C GLU A 101 5.46 1.35 -1.76
N ILE A 102 4.58 0.32 -1.71
CA ILE A 102 4.43 -0.56 -0.56
C ILE A 102 5.15 -1.88 -0.86
N THR A 103 6.19 -2.16 -0.07
CA THR A 103 7.03 -3.35 -0.18
C THR A 103 6.77 -4.31 0.98
N LYS A 104 7.48 -5.42 1.04
CA LYS A 104 7.48 -6.32 2.22
C LYS A 104 8.19 -5.72 3.44
N GLN A 105 9.11 -4.78 3.21
CA GLN A 105 9.98 -4.20 4.24
C GLN A 105 9.40 -2.91 4.83
N GLY A 106 8.56 -2.20 4.09
CA GLY A 106 8.02 -0.90 4.48
C GLY A 106 7.49 -0.14 3.27
N ILE A 107 7.36 1.17 3.44
CA ILE A 107 6.77 2.09 2.47
C ILE A 107 7.82 3.12 2.05
N ILE A 108 7.91 3.35 0.75
CA ILE A 108 8.75 4.40 0.16
C ILE A 108 7.82 5.41 -0.50
N ILE A 109 8.02 6.68 -0.17
CA ILE A 109 7.37 7.82 -0.81
C ILE A 109 8.45 8.68 -1.43
N GLU A 110 8.33 8.94 -2.72
CA GLU A 110 9.18 9.88 -3.44
C GLU A 110 8.31 11.01 -3.98
N ALA A 111 8.69 12.26 -3.72
CA ALA A 111 7.96 13.43 -4.16
C ALA A 111 8.93 14.53 -4.64
N GLY A 112 8.48 15.33 -5.61
CA GLY A 112 9.27 16.45 -6.14
C GLY A 112 9.24 17.67 -5.24
N ASP A 113 8.12 17.87 -4.56
CA ASP A 113 7.85 19.00 -3.68
C ASP A 113 6.94 18.62 -2.50
N GLN A 114 6.68 19.60 -1.64
CA GLN A 114 5.87 19.40 -0.44
C GLN A 114 4.41 19.06 -0.78
N THR A 115 3.86 19.59 -1.86
CA THR A 115 2.47 19.31 -2.27
C THR A 115 2.34 17.86 -2.74
N GLY A 116 3.29 17.37 -3.54
CA GLY A 116 3.36 15.95 -3.93
C GLY A 116 3.44 15.03 -2.72
N MET A 117 4.24 15.39 -1.70
CA MET A 117 4.29 14.66 -0.44
C MET A 117 2.94 14.64 0.29
N ILE A 118 2.24 15.77 0.38
CA ILE A 118 0.91 15.85 1.02
C ILE A 118 -0.09 14.93 0.30
N ARG A 119 -0.06 14.93 -1.04
CA ARG A 119 -0.90 14.01 -1.85
C ARG A 119 -0.59 12.55 -1.57
N ALA A 120 0.71 12.20 -1.52
CA ALA A 120 1.15 10.85 -1.18
C ALA A 120 0.70 10.43 0.24
N PHE A 121 0.78 11.33 1.22
CA PHE A 121 0.29 11.09 2.57
C PHE A 121 -1.22 10.86 2.61
N SER A 122 -2.00 11.66 1.89
CA SER A 122 -3.44 11.48 1.77
C SER A 122 -3.79 10.12 1.16
N THR A 123 -3.06 9.69 0.14
CA THR A 123 -3.22 8.38 -0.49
C THR A 123 -2.86 7.25 0.49
N LEU A 124 -1.73 7.36 1.20
CA LEU A 124 -1.32 6.36 2.17
C LEU A 124 -2.32 6.24 3.32
N LEU A 125 -2.83 7.37 3.83
CA LEU A 125 -3.84 7.37 4.89
C LEU A 125 -5.13 6.66 4.43
N GLN A 126 -5.60 6.91 3.21
CA GLN A 126 -6.76 6.21 2.65
C GLN A 126 -6.54 4.69 2.54
N LEU A 127 -5.34 4.26 2.11
CA LEU A 127 -4.98 2.85 2.06
C LEU A 127 -4.98 2.21 3.44
N ILE A 128 -4.43 2.89 4.45
CA ILE A 128 -4.39 2.40 5.84
C ILE A 128 -5.81 2.29 6.40
N LEU A 129 -6.64 3.31 6.24
CA LEU A 129 -8.03 3.31 6.71
C LEU A 129 -8.87 2.24 6.00
N GLY A 130 -8.68 2.08 4.68
CA GLY A 130 -9.40 1.08 3.89
C GLY A 130 -8.97 -0.37 4.15
N SER A 131 -7.82 -0.59 4.78
CA SER A 131 -7.31 -1.94 5.14
C SER A 131 -7.87 -2.50 6.45
N GLU A 132 -8.75 -1.75 7.12
CA GLU A 132 -9.29 -2.11 8.44
C GLU A 132 -8.20 -2.39 9.49
N GLY A 133 -7.04 -1.75 9.35
CA GLY A 133 -5.93 -1.80 10.31
C GLY A 133 -5.13 -3.10 10.30
N LYS A 134 -5.18 -3.91 9.25
CA LYS A 134 -4.49 -5.21 9.20
C LYS A 134 -3.34 -5.25 8.21
N GLU A 135 -3.65 -5.32 6.94
CA GLU A 135 -2.68 -5.62 5.88
C GLU A 135 -2.83 -4.63 4.71
N LEU A 136 -1.74 -4.00 4.31
CA LEU A 136 -1.69 -3.20 3.11
C LEU A 136 -1.30 -4.07 1.91
N PRO A 137 -2.00 -3.98 0.77
CA PRO A 137 -1.56 -4.66 -0.45
C PRO A 137 -0.23 -4.06 -0.91
N ARG A 138 0.67 -4.90 -1.38
CA ARG A 138 1.89 -4.40 -2.03
C ARG A 138 1.52 -3.81 -3.39
N LEU A 139 1.95 -2.57 -3.63
CA LEU A 139 1.62 -1.85 -4.84
C LEU A 139 2.62 -0.73 -5.12
N ILE A 140 2.58 -0.20 -6.34
CA ILE A 140 3.25 1.03 -6.73
C ILE A 140 2.19 1.96 -7.29
N ILE A 141 2.14 3.18 -6.79
CA ILE A 141 1.30 4.27 -7.27
C ILE A 141 2.19 5.35 -7.85
N HIS A 142 1.83 5.84 -9.04
CA HIS A 142 2.31 7.10 -9.57
C HIS A 142 1.12 8.01 -9.74
N ASP A 143 1.25 9.24 -9.29
CA ASP A 143 0.20 10.24 -9.43
C ASP A 143 0.78 11.62 -9.72
N LYS A 144 0.00 12.44 -10.44
CA LYS A 144 0.30 13.82 -10.77
C LYS A 144 -0.98 14.66 -10.78
N PRO A 145 -0.87 15.98 -10.72
CA PRO A 145 -2.03 16.86 -10.89
C PRO A 145 -2.71 16.62 -12.24
N ARG A 146 -4.02 16.80 -12.25
CA ARG A 146 -4.87 16.73 -13.45
C ARG A 146 -5.15 18.13 -13.94
#